data_b74e07448d3784d2e11a9273b198898e
#
_entry.id   b74e07448d3784d2e11a9273b198898e
#
_cell.length_a   1.000
_cell.length_b   1.000
_cell.length_c   1.000
_cell.angle_alpha   90.00
_cell.angle_beta   90.00
_cell.angle_gamma   90.00
#
_symmetry.space_group_name_H-M   'P 1'
#
loop_
_entity.id
_entity.type
_entity.pdbx_description
1 polymer ?
#
loop_
_entity_poly.entity_id
_entity_poly.type
_entity_poly.pdbx_seq_one_letter_code
_entity_poly.pdbx_strand_id
1 'polypeptide(L)'
;MNSQNALSNMRLAVRGDISGNSTLVLKKIRFYNCAIIYLRNAQLLVKTIDGGVINIPPESICYIEKNTVIDVTLNVLGKGMPYDIFHIDNNILSCICKVMEPLLLNPHKIGPMRSRIFNCMADKTDTEIFKMITEANVPNHRLIYNITYLLSKVDDIESLVCSLSVSTDSTFTEKLKLIIESDLSKSWRLVDLANVLHMSEVSIRKKLEKENNNFNNLILDIRMQHAARLITTTEKHINSISDEVGYVSTSYFIRNFKS
;
A
#
# COMPACT_ATOMS: atom_id res chain seq x y z
N MET A 1 -5.11 8.41 -10.62
CA MET A 1 -4.41 8.87 -9.40
C MET A 1 -3.98 7.65 -8.63
N ASN A 2 -2.69 7.51 -8.38
CA ASN A 2 -2.09 6.28 -7.91
C ASN A 2 -2.00 6.21 -6.39
N SER A 3 -2.14 5.03 -5.83
CA SER A 3 -2.41 4.76 -4.42
C SER A 3 -1.32 5.21 -3.43
N GLN A 4 -0.05 5.07 -3.77
CA GLN A 4 1.03 5.55 -2.88
C GLN A 4 1.31 7.04 -3.08
N ASN A 5 1.08 7.58 -4.29
CA ASN A 5 1.09 9.02 -4.50
C ASN A 5 0.00 9.71 -3.69
N ALA A 6 -1.15 9.09 -3.60
CA ALA A 6 -2.22 9.61 -2.78
C ALA A 6 -1.85 9.58 -1.28
N LEU A 7 -1.23 8.51 -0.79
CA LEU A 7 -0.77 8.43 0.60
C LEU A 7 0.44 9.34 0.88
N SER A 8 1.36 9.52 -0.09
CA SER A 8 2.44 10.50 0.01
C SER A 8 1.91 11.92 -0.10
N ASN A 9 0.94 12.18 -0.98
CA ASN A 9 0.22 13.46 -1.06
C ASN A 9 -0.61 13.71 0.21
N MET A 10 -1.17 12.67 0.85
CA MET A 10 -1.77 12.76 2.17
C MET A 10 -0.74 13.21 3.21
N ARG A 11 0.48 12.65 3.24
CA ARG A 11 1.56 13.12 4.12
C ARG A 11 1.98 14.57 3.82
N LEU A 12 2.08 14.94 2.54
CA LEU A 12 2.44 16.30 2.13
C LEU A 12 1.32 17.30 2.38
N ALA A 13 0.06 16.92 2.13
CA ALA A 13 -1.11 17.77 2.44
C ALA A 13 -1.32 17.97 3.93
N VAL A 14 -0.95 16.96 4.74
CA VAL A 14 -1.10 16.99 6.21
C VAL A 14 0.10 17.65 6.90
N ARG A 15 1.28 17.74 6.26
CA ARG A 15 2.43 18.53 6.77
C ARG A 15 2.25 20.05 6.63
N GLY A 16 1.32 20.52 5.76
CA GLY A 16 0.88 21.90 5.79
C GLY A 16 0.04 22.13 7.07
N ASP A 17 0.18 23.30 7.71
CA ASP A 17 -0.59 23.74 8.90
C ASP A 17 -2.11 23.52 8.71
N ILE A 18 -2.57 22.28 8.92
CA ILE A 18 -4.00 21.96 8.93
C ILE A 18 -4.51 22.30 10.31
N SER A 19 -4.85 23.56 10.50
CA SER A 19 -5.58 24.02 11.65
C SER A 19 -7.07 23.77 11.43
N GLY A 20 -7.60 22.71 12.02
CA GLY A 20 -9.04 22.44 12.03
C GLY A 20 -9.43 21.15 11.33
N ASN A 21 -10.71 20.80 11.43
CA ASN A 21 -11.31 19.64 10.78
C ASN A 21 -11.21 19.78 9.26
N SER A 22 -10.44 18.94 8.62
CA SER A 22 -10.28 18.89 7.16
C SER A 22 -10.66 17.52 6.62
N THR A 23 -11.25 17.52 5.43
CA THR A 23 -11.59 16.28 4.72
C THR A 23 -10.76 16.16 3.47
N LEU A 24 -10.10 15.02 3.32
CA LEU A 24 -9.33 14.67 2.13
C LEU A 24 -10.00 13.49 1.42
N VAL A 25 -10.33 13.67 0.14
CA VAL A 25 -10.96 12.64 -0.68
C VAL A 25 -9.99 12.19 -1.75
N LEU A 26 -9.71 10.89 -1.79
CA LEU A 26 -8.81 10.27 -2.75
C LEU A 26 -9.52 9.11 -3.43
N LYS A 27 -9.42 9.01 -4.75
CA LYS A 27 -10.13 8.00 -5.53
C LYS A 27 -9.15 7.02 -6.17
N LYS A 28 -9.59 5.77 -6.29
CA LYS A 28 -8.87 4.68 -6.98
C LYS A 28 -7.45 4.47 -6.47
N ILE A 29 -7.27 4.56 -5.14
CA ILE A 29 -5.98 4.24 -4.51
C ILE A 29 -5.73 2.73 -4.62
N ARG A 30 -4.58 2.34 -5.16
CA ARG A 30 -4.14 0.94 -5.20
C ARG A 30 -3.04 0.69 -4.18
N PHE A 31 -3.23 -0.31 -3.33
CA PHE A 31 -2.21 -0.80 -2.41
C PHE A 31 -1.44 -1.94 -3.07
N TYR A 32 -0.19 -1.72 -3.47
CA TYR A 32 0.65 -2.76 -4.07
C TYR A 32 1.25 -3.71 -3.04
N ASN A 33 1.42 -3.26 -1.81
CA ASN A 33 1.86 -4.07 -0.67
C ASN A 33 0.75 -4.12 0.37
N CYS A 34 0.75 -5.16 1.21
CA CYS A 34 -0.06 -5.14 2.42
C CYS A 34 0.36 -3.96 3.30
N ALA A 35 -0.60 -3.30 3.89
CA ALA A 35 -0.34 -2.16 4.77
C ALA A 35 -1.12 -2.28 6.07
N ILE A 36 -0.51 -1.81 7.16
CA ILE A 36 -1.18 -1.56 8.42
C ILE A 36 -1.17 -0.05 8.65
N ILE A 37 -2.34 0.50 8.93
CA ILE A 37 -2.56 1.93 9.17
C ILE A 37 -3.06 2.09 10.59
N TYR A 38 -2.42 2.93 11.36
CA TYR A 38 -2.92 3.38 12.66
C TYR A 38 -3.52 4.78 12.50
N LEU A 39 -4.81 4.90 12.77
CA LEU A 39 -5.55 6.17 12.78
C LEU A 39 -5.47 6.80 14.17
N ARG A 40 -4.83 7.95 14.28
CA ARG A 40 -4.69 8.69 15.55
C ARG A 40 -5.94 9.53 15.83
N ASN A 41 -6.02 10.63 15.13
CA ASN A 41 -7.05 11.67 15.26
C ASN A 41 -7.79 11.89 13.93
N ALA A 42 -8.05 10.80 13.20
CA ALA A 42 -8.79 10.86 11.97
C ALA A 42 -9.74 9.66 11.85
N GLN A 43 -10.84 9.89 11.17
CA GLN A 43 -11.78 8.87 10.73
C GLN A 43 -11.51 8.55 9.26
N LEU A 44 -11.48 7.28 8.90
CA LEU A 44 -11.27 6.81 7.54
C LEU A 44 -12.53 6.14 7.00
N LEU A 45 -13.14 6.72 5.98
CA LEU A 45 -14.21 6.09 5.23
C LEU A 45 -13.61 5.48 3.97
N VAL A 46 -13.74 4.17 3.83
CA VAL A 46 -13.22 3.39 2.70
C VAL A 46 -14.39 2.88 1.87
N LYS A 47 -14.36 3.18 0.56
CA LYS A 47 -15.31 2.60 -0.40
C LYS A 47 -14.58 1.62 -1.30
N THR A 48 -15.02 0.38 -1.31
CA THR A 48 -14.46 -0.69 -2.15
C THR A 48 -15.06 -0.66 -3.55
N ILE A 49 -14.43 -1.31 -4.53
CA ILE A 49 -14.87 -1.33 -5.93
C ILE A 49 -16.26 -1.98 -6.07
N ASP A 50 -16.55 -2.98 -5.27
CA ASP A 50 -17.83 -3.71 -5.19
C ASP A 50 -18.94 -2.92 -4.48
N GLY A 51 -18.66 -1.67 -4.10
CA GLY A 51 -19.63 -0.74 -3.52
C GLY A 51 -19.76 -0.82 -2.00
N GLY A 52 -19.03 -1.70 -1.34
CA GLY A 52 -18.98 -1.76 0.12
C GLY A 52 -18.40 -0.48 0.73
N VAL A 53 -18.94 -0.06 1.86
CA VAL A 53 -18.44 1.10 2.62
C VAL A 53 -18.03 0.65 4.01
N ILE A 54 -16.79 0.91 4.37
CA ILE A 54 -16.22 0.58 5.68
C ILE A 54 -15.87 1.90 6.37
N ASN A 55 -16.40 2.08 7.56
CA ASN A 55 -16.09 3.22 8.41
C ASN A 55 -15.12 2.80 9.52
N ILE A 56 -13.93 3.38 9.53
CA ILE A 56 -12.88 3.09 10.49
C ILE A 56 -12.72 4.30 11.40
N PRO A 57 -13.05 4.17 12.70
CA PRO A 57 -12.99 5.28 13.64
C PRO A 57 -11.55 5.68 14.00
N PRO A 58 -11.35 6.83 14.65
CA PRO A 58 -10.07 7.18 15.27
C PRO A 58 -9.61 6.10 16.27
N GLU A 59 -8.34 6.10 16.59
CA GLU A 59 -7.71 5.13 17.51
C GLU A 59 -7.95 3.66 17.08
N SER A 60 -7.89 3.43 15.77
CA SER A 60 -8.04 2.09 15.18
C SER A 60 -6.80 1.69 14.39
N ILE A 61 -6.57 0.39 14.34
CA ILE A 61 -5.62 -0.25 13.43
C ILE A 61 -6.41 -0.86 12.29
N CYS A 62 -5.95 -0.60 11.06
CA CYS A 62 -6.55 -1.11 9.84
C CYS A 62 -5.50 -1.86 9.01
N TYR A 63 -5.79 -3.10 8.65
CA TYR A 63 -5.02 -3.86 7.67
C TYR A 63 -5.69 -3.76 6.30
N ILE A 64 -4.89 -3.53 5.27
CA ILE A 64 -5.32 -3.50 3.87
C ILE A 64 -4.49 -4.51 3.07
N GLU A 65 -5.19 -5.43 2.41
CA GLU A 65 -4.60 -6.44 1.54
C GLU A 65 -3.93 -5.81 0.32
N LYS A 66 -2.83 -6.40 -0.16
CA LYS A 66 -2.18 -5.98 -1.40
C LYS A 66 -3.11 -6.09 -2.61
N ASN A 67 -2.83 -5.29 -3.64
CA ASN A 67 -3.63 -5.19 -4.87
C ASN A 67 -5.10 -4.75 -4.65
N THR A 68 -5.43 -4.25 -3.45
CA THR A 68 -6.74 -3.64 -3.18
C THR A 68 -6.80 -2.24 -3.77
N VAL A 69 -7.89 -1.93 -4.48
CA VAL A 69 -8.18 -0.59 -5.00
C VAL A 69 -9.40 -0.03 -4.29
N ILE A 70 -9.27 1.16 -3.72
CA ILE A 70 -10.29 1.80 -2.90
C ILE A 70 -10.41 3.29 -3.16
N ASP A 71 -11.58 3.84 -2.89
CA ASP A 71 -11.75 5.27 -2.67
C ASP A 71 -11.68 5.54 -1.17
N VAL A 72 -11.01 6.61 -0.78
CA VAL A 72 -10.77 6.96 0.62
C VAL A 72 -11.25 8.37 0.90
N THR A 73 -11.99 8.54 1.98
CA THR A 73 -12.26 9.85 2.57
C THR A 73 -11.67 9.86 3.99
N LEU A 74 -10.68 10.71 4.20
CA LEU A 74 -10.05 10.92 5.51
C LEU A 74 -10.58 12.20 6.11
N ASN A 75 -11.25 12.09 7.25
CA ASN A 75 -11.72 13.21 8.05
C ASN A 75 -10.76 13.41 9.22
N VAL A 76 -9.99 14.48 9.19
CA VAL A 76 -9.06 14.84 10.27
C VAL A 76 -9.83 15.54 11.40
N LEU A 77 -9.70 15.04 12.63
CA LEU A 77 -10.49 15.48 13.78
C LEU A 77 -9.70 16.34 14.79
N GLY A 78 -8.44 16.68 14.47
CA GLY A 78 -7.60 17.42 15.40
C GLY A 78 -6.27 17.85 14.79
N LYS A 79 -5.34 18.29 15.65
CA LYS A 79 -4.00 18.72 15.27
C LYS A 79 -3.03 17.52 15.25
N GLY A 80 -1.98 17.61 14.44
CA GLY A 80 -0.91 16.61 14.36
C GLY A 80 -1.12 15.60 13.23
N MET A 81 -0.28 14.57 13.18
CA MET A 81 -0.35 13.53 12.15
C MET A 81 -1.61 12.68 12.34
N PRO A 82 -2.52 12.63 11.34
CA PRO A 82 -3.82 11.96 11.48
C PRO A 82 -3.68 10.43 11.47
N TYR A 83 -2.65 9.89 10.86
CA TYR A 83 -2.39 8.46 10.77
C TYR A 83 -0.90 8.17 10.59
N ASP A 84 -0.51 6.95 10.91
CA ASP A 84 0.75 6.34 10.50
C ASP A 84 0.47 5.12 9.63
N ILE A 85 1.39 4.81 8.72
CA ILE A 85 1.29 3.65 7.84
C ILE A 85 2.58 2.85 7.86
N PHE A 86 2.45 1.53 7.96
CA PHE A 86 3.52 0.57 7.83
C PHE A 86 3.22 -0.38 6.66
N HIS A 87 4.13 -0.47 5.68
CA HIS A 87 4.04 -1.42 4.57
C HIS A 87 4.77 -2.70 4.93
N ILE A 88 4.06 -3.82 4.85
CA ILE A 88 4.61 -5.13 5.20
C ILE A 88 5.42 -5.65 4.01
N ASP A 89 6.69 -5.95 4.24
CA ASP A 89 7.55 -6.65 3.26
C ASP A 89 7.06 -8.08 3.01
N ASN A 90 7.22 -8.59 1.77
CA ASN A 90 6.74 -9.90 1.39
C ASN A 90 7.38 -11.05 2.21
N ASN A 91 8.65 -10.92 2.62
CA ASN A 91 9.31 -11.93 3.44
C ASN A 91 8.72 -11.94 4.85
N ILE A 92 8.49 -10.76 5.44
CA ILE A 92 7.82 -10.60 6.73
C ILE A 92 6.39 -11.15 6.64
N LEU A 93 5.64 -10.79 5.59
CA LEU A 93 4.28 -11.28 5.35
C LEU A 93 4.20 -12.79 5.29
N SER A 94 5.14 -13.44 4.58
CA SER A 94 5.20 -14.91 4.47
C SER A 94 5.44 -15.57 5.84
N CYS A 95 6.26 -14.96 6.69
CA CYS A 95 6.47 -15.46 8.06
C CYS A 95 5.22 -15.27 8.92
N ILE A 96 4.57 -14.12 8.86
CA ILE A 96 3.31 -13.84 9.57
C ILE A 96 2.24 -14.86 9.16
N CYS A 97 2.07 -15.08 7.85
CA CYS A 97 1.12 -16.04 7.32
C CYS A 97 1.35 -17.44 7.92
N LYS A 98 2.59 -17.94 7.95
CA LYS A 98 2.93 -19.23 8.54
C LYS A 98 2.61 -19.33 10.04
N VAL A 99 2.79 -18.23 10.79
CA VAL A 99 2.45 -18.18 12.22
C VAL A 99 0.94 -18.23 12.43
N MET A 100 0.16 -17.58 11.55
CA MET A 100 -1.29 -17.47 11.69
C MET A 100 -2.07 -18.57 10.95
N GLU A 101 -1.45 -19.30 10.02
CA GLU A 101 -2.07 -20.37 9.23
C GLU A 101 -2.80 -21.43 10.07
N PRO A 102 -2.30 -21.88 11.26
CA PRO A 102 -3.03 -22.83 12.11
C PRO A 102 -4.38 -22.30 12.62
N LEU A 103 -4.65 -21.01 12.53
CA LEU A 103 -5.93 -20.41 12.91
C LEU A 103 -7.00 -20.55 11.81
N LEU A 104 -6.62 -21.01 10.62
CA LEU A 104 -7.55 -21.26 9.51
C LEU A 104 -8.21 -22.63 9.70
N LEU A 105 -9.31 -22.68 10.44
CA LEU A 105 -9.99 -23.92 10.80
C LEU A 105 -10.84 -24.50 9.64
N ASN A 106 -11.38 -23.64 8.77
CA ASN A 106 -12.31 -24.03 7.71
C ASN A 106 -11.98 -23.36 6.36
N PRO A 107 -10.89 -23.72 5.68
CA PRO A 107 -10.46 -23.04 4.44
C PRO A 107 -11.49 -23.12 3.29
N HIS A 108 -12.39 -24.11 3.30
CA HIS A 108 -13.42 -24.32 2.27
C HIS A 108 -14.66 -23.43 2.42
N LYS A 109 -14.82 -22.71 3.53
CA LYS A 109 -15.97 -21.81 3.76
C LYS A 109 -15.76 -20.40 3.20
N ILE A 110 -14.55 -20.06 2.77
CA ILE A 110 -14.22 -18.72 2.33
C ILE A 110 -14.60 -18.56 0.86
N GLY A 111 -15.70 -17.87 0.62
CA GLY A 111 -16.20 -17.57 -0.72
C GLY A 111 -15.38 -16.50 -1.47
N PRO A 112 -15.69 -16.25 -2.75
CA PRO A 112 -15.01 -15.24 -3.56
C PRO A 112 -15.22 -13.80 -3.06
N MET A 113 -16.28 -13.54 -2.30
CA MET A 113 -16.58 -12.24 -1.66
C MET A 113 -16.06 -12.21 -0.21
N ARG A 114 -14.72 -12.28 -0.04
CA ARG A 114 -14.09 -12.11 1.26
C ARG A 114 -13.66 -10.67 1.51
N SER A 115 -13.57 -10.27 2.76
CA SER A 115 -13.02 -8.96 3.12
C SER A 115 -11.53 -8.88 2.72
N ARG A 116 -11.11 -7.70 2.29
CA ARG A 116 -9.71 -7.35 2.01
C ARG A 116 -9.20 -6.26 2.93
N ILE A 117 -10.09 -5.76 3.79
CA ILE A 117 -9.81 -4.67 4.73
C ILE A 117 -10.35 -5.10 6.07
N PHE A 118 -9.51 -5.04 7.08
CA PHE A 118 -9.82 -5.46 8.44
C PHE A 118 -9.42 -4.35 9.40
N ASN A 119 -10.19 -4.13 10.42
CA ASN A 119 -9.86 -3.13 11.44
C ASN A 119 -10.25 -3.61 12.83
N CYS A 120 -9.57 -3.06 13.82
CA CYS A 120 -9.91 -3.21 15.24
C CYS A 120 -9.59 -1.90 15.97
N MET A 121 -10.25 -1.69 17.10
CA MET A 121 -9.91 -0.59 18.00
C MET A 121 -8.54 -0.85 18.63
N ALA A 122 -7.72 0.19 18.72
CA ALA A 122 -6.41 0.12 19.34
C ALA A 122 -6.46 0.56 20.80
N ASP A 123 -5.79 -0.18 21.66
CA ASP A 123 -5.52 0.23 23.03
C ASP A 123 -4.13 0.89 23.16
N LYS A 124 -3.72 1.24 24.38
CA LYS A 124 -2.41 1.85 24.63
C LYS A 124 -1.25 0.94 24.24
N THR A 125 -1.38 -0.36 24.52
CA THR A 125 -0.37 -1.38 24.17
C THR A 125 -0.20 -1.47 22.65
N ASP A 126 -1.32 -1.49 21.91
CA ASP A 126 -1.31 -1.53 20.45
C ASP A 126 -0.61 -0.31 19.85
N THR A 127 -0.87 0.87 20.43
CA THR A 127 -0.23 2.12 20.02
C THR A 127 1.29 2.07 20.21
N GLU A 128 1.75 1.52 21.34
CA GLU A 128 3.17 1.35 21.62
C GLU A 128 3.82 0.34 20.68
N ILE A 129 3.17 -0.79 20.45
CA ILE A 129 3.63 -1.82 19.52
C ILE A 129 3.68 -1.25 18.09
N PHE A 130 2.66 -0.46 17.68
CA PHE A 130 2.67 0.17 16.37
C PHE A 130 3.84 1.15 16.21
N LYS A 131 4.17 1.92 17.24
CA LYS A 131 5.37 2.77 17.24
C LYS A 131 6.63 1.94 17.07
N MET A 132 6.76 0.82 17.81
CA MET A 132 7.94 -0.05 17.71
C MET A 132 8.14 -0.60 16.29
N ILE A 133 7.09 -0.99 15.57
CA ILE A 133 7.26 -1.50 14.18
C ILE A 133 7.61 -0.40 13.18
N THR A 134 7.35 0.86 13.50
CA THR A 134 7.67 2.02 12.64
C THR A 134 9.04 2.63 12.90
N GLU A 135 9.77 2.15 13.93
CA GLU A 135 11.13 2.59 14.23
C GLU A 135 12.13 2.12 13.15
N ALA A 136 13.26 2.83 13.06
CA ALA A 136 14.33 2.42 12.16
C ALA A 136 15.06 1.16 12.70
N ASN A 137 15.41 0.25 11.79
CA ASN A 137 16.23 -0.93 12.08
C ASN A 137 15.64 -1.94 13.09
N VAL A 138 14.31 -2.10 13.09
CA VAL A 138 13.67 -3.15 13.90
C VAL A 138 14.03 -4.53 13.33
N PRO A 139 14.54 -5.48 14.15
CA PRO A 139 14.83 -6.84 13.69
C PRO A 139 13.58 -7.55 13.17
N ASN A 140 13.71 -8.30 12.08
CA ASN A 140 12.60 -8.99 11.42
C ASN A 140 11.76 -9.86 12.36
N HIS A 141 12.38 -10.58 13.29
CA HIS A 141 11.65 -11.41 14.24
C HIS A 141 10.73 -10.59 15.15
N ARG A 142 11.14 -9.38 15.57
CA ARG A 142 10.28 -8.46 16.34
C ARG A 142 9.14 -7.92 15.49
N LEU A 143 9.42 -7.56 14.23
CA LEU A 143 8.36 -7.15 13.28
C LEU A 143 7.30 -8.24 13.12
N ILE A 144 7.73 -9.51 12.92
CA ILE A 144 6.82 -10.63 12.74
C ILE A 144 5.90 -10.79 13.97
N TYR A 145 6.45 -10.86 15.19
CA TYR A 145 5.64 -11.05 16.39
C TYR A 145 4.74 -9.84 16.70
N ASN A 146 5.25 -8.63 16.57
CA ASN A 146 4.49 -7.41 16.83
C ASN A 146 3.32 -7.25 15.85
N ILE A 147 3.57 -7.47 14.55
CA ILE A 147 2.53 -7.39 13.52
C ILE A 147 1.50 -8.52 13.72
N THR A 148 1.95 -9.75 13.99
CA THR A 148 1.05 -10.87 14.28
C THR A 148 0.15 -10.55 15.47
N TYR A 149 0.70 -9.98 16.54
CA TYR A 149 -0.08 -9.55 17.70
C TYR A 149 -1.16 -8.52 17.31
N LEU A 150 -0.79 -7.46 16.56
CA LEU A 150 -1.77 -6.46 16.13
C LEU A 150 -2.87 -7.05 15.26
N LEU A 151 -2.51 -7.96 14.36
CA LEU A 151 -3.47 -8.63 13.47
C LEU A 151 -4.36 -9.65 14.20
N SER A 152 -3.89 -10.24 15.29
CA SER A 152 -4.67 -11.21 16.07
C SER A 152 -5.89 -10.60 16.78
N LYS A 153 -5.99 -9.29 16.85
CA LYS A 153 -7.12 -8.54 17.45
C LYS A 153 -8.30 -8.34 16.51
N VAL A 154 -8.17 -8.73 15.25
CA VAL A 154 -9.26 -8.66 14.27
C VAL A 154 -10.29 -9.74 14.57
N ASP A 155 -11.58 -9.37 14.59
CA ASP A 155 -12.67 -10.30 14.94
C ASP A 155 -12.80 -11.48 13.96
N ASP A 156 -12.74 -11.20 12.65
CA ASP A 156 -12.79 -12.23 11.61
C ASP A 156 -11.38 -12.72 11.25
N ILE A 157 -10.80 -13.51 12.15
CA ILE A 157 -9.44 -14.02 12.03
C ILE A 157 -9.28 -14.99 10.85
N GLU A 158 -10.29 -15.81 10.54
CA GLU A 158 -10.22 -16.75 9.42
C GLU A 158 -10.14 -16.05 8.07
N SER A 159 -10.99 -15.04 7.85
CA SER A 159 -10.92 -14.21 6.63
C SER A 159 -9.61 -13.43 6.53
N LEU A 160 -9.08 -12.94 7.66
CA LEU A 160 -7.79 -12.27 7.68
C LEU A 160 -6.66 -13.24 7.29
N VAL A 161 -6.60 -14.44 7.85
CA VAL A 161 -5.57 -15.44 7.51
C VAL A 161 -5.66 -15.84 6.05
N CYS A 162 -6.85 -15.97 5.49
CA CYS A 162 -7.04 -16.18 4.06
C CYS A 162 -6.51 -15.00 3.24
N SER A 163 -6.75 -13.77 3.67
CA SER A 163 -6.20 -12.55 3.04
C SER A 163 -4.67 -12.54 3.05
N LEU A 164 -4.06 -12.92 4.17
CA LEU A 164 -2.60 -13.05 4.29
C LEU A 164 -2.07 -14.13 3.34
N SER A 165 -2.70 -15.30 3.27
CA SER A 165 -2.30 -16.41 2.40
C SER A 165 -2.34 -16.01 0.92
N VAL A 166 -3.45 -15.41 0.45
CA VAL A 166 -3.55 -14.90 -0.92
C VAL A 166 -2.50 -13.81 -1.19
N SER A 167 -2.15 -13.03 -0.16
CA SER A 167 -1.16 -11.97 -0.27
C SER A 167 0.29 -12.47 -0.29
N THR A 168 0.58 -13.69 0.11
CA THR A 168 1.93 -14.29 0.00
C THR A 168 2.26 -14.74 -1.42
N ASP A 169 1.25 -15.01 -2.24
CA ASP A 169 1.46 -15.38 -3.64
C ASP A 169 2.08 -14.20 -4.42
N SER A 170 3.19 -14.45 -5.10
CA SER A 170 3.79 -13.44 -5.95
C SER A 170 2.93 -13.22 -7.19
N THR A 171 2.40 -12.01 -7.34
CA THR A 171 1.65 -11.64 -8.54
C THR A 171 2.57 -11.39 -9.73
N PHE A 172 2.01 -11.47 -10.93
CA PHE A 172 2.76 -11.14 -12.14
C PHE A 172 3.17 -9.66 -12.16
N THR A 173 2.29 -8.78 -11.67
CA THR A 173 2.56 -7.35 -11.48
C THR A 173 3.78 -7.11 -10.59
N GLU A 174 3.93 -7.86 -9.48
CA GLU A 174 5.11 -7.75 -8.60
C GLU A 174 6.40 -8.16 -9.29
N LYS A 175 6.37 -9.24 -10.09
CA LYS A 175 7.53 -9.66 -10.89
C LYS A 175 7.96 -8.57 -11.86
N LEU A 176 7.02 -7.95 -12.56
CA LEU A 176 7.30 -6.83 -13.46
C LEU A 176 7.83 -5.62 -12.70
N LYS A 177 7.25 -5.32 -11.53
CA LYS A 177 7.69 -4.22 -10.67
C LYS A 177 9.16 -4.37 -10.28
N LEU A 178 9.59 -5.54 -9.82
CA LEU A 178 10.99 -5.81 -9.47
C LEU A 178 11.93 -5.58 -10.66
N ILE A 179 11.54 -6.01 -11.86
CA ILE A 179 12.33 -5.79 -13.08
C ILE A 179 12.43 -4.30 -13.42
N ILE A 180 11.33 -3.56 -13.34
CA ILE A 180 11.30 -2.13 -13.65
C ILE A 180 12.09 -1.34 -12.58
N GLU A 181 11.99 -1.69 -11.31
CA GLU A 181 12.70 -1.05 -10.19
C GLU A 181 14.22 -1.29 -10.24
N SER A 182 14.70 -2.32 -10.93
CA SER A 182 16.13 -2.55 -11.11
C SER A 182 16.84 -1.44 -11.89
N ASP A 183 16.11 -0.72 -12.76
CA ASP A 183 16.60 0.48 -13.46
C ASP A 183 15.42 1.40 -13.80
N LEU A 184 15.12 2.34 -12.90
CA LEU A 184 14.03 3.30 -13.05
C LEU A 184 14.31 4.38 -14.10
N SER A 185 15.58 4.67 -14.38
CA SER A 185 16.00 5.66 -15.38
C SER A 185 15.75 5.18 -16.80
N LYS A 186 15.71 3.86 -17.01
CA LYS A 186 15.45 3.26 -18.31
C LYS A 186 14.04 3.56 -18.81
N SER A 187 13.93 3.91 -20.09
CA SER A 187 12.63 4.02 -20.79
C SER A 187 12.08 2.64 -21.12
N TRP A 188 11.56 1.93 -20.10
CA TRP A 188 10.99 0.60 -20.27
C TRP A 188 9.85 0.60 -21.28
N ARG A 189 9.92 -0.33 -22.23
CA ARG A 189 8.88 -0.67 -23.19
C ARG A 189 8.39 -2.09 -22.93
N LEU A 190 7.19 -2.40 -23.40
CA LEU A 190 6.62 -3.73 -23.21
C LEU A 190 7.50 -4.83 -23.85
N VAL A 191 8.15 -4.51 -24.99
CA VAL A 191 9.09 -5.43 -25.67
C VAL A 191 10.30 -5.73 -24.80
N ASP A 192 10.80 -4.79 -23.99
CA ASP A 192 11.94 -5.03 -23.10
C ASP A 192 11.59 -6.07 -22.03
N LEU A 193 10.39 -5.96 -21.44
CA LEU A 193 9.87 -6.94 -20.48
C LEU A 193 9.59 -8.29 -21.14
N ALA A 194 9.10 -8.29 -22.39
CA ALA A 194 8.88 -9.49 -23.17
C ALA A 194 10.18 -10.28 -23.37
N ASN A 195 11.27 -9.58 -23.68
CA ASN A 195 12.60 -10.18 -23.84
C ASN A 195 13.13 -10.73 -22.50
N VAL A 196 13.05 -9.95 -21.42
CA VAL A 196 13.52 -10.38 -20.07
C VAL A 196 12.76 -11.59 -19.55
N LEU A 197 11.45 -11.66 -19.81
CA LEU A 197 10.60 -12.73 -19.31
C LEU A 197 10.43 -13.91 -20.30
N HIS A 198 11.02 -13.83 -21.48
CA HIS A 198 10.83 -14.81 -22.57
C HIS A 198 9.34 -15.05 -22.87
N MET A 199 8.56 -13.97 -22.95
CA MET A 199 7.12 -13.98 -23.17
C MET A 199 6.74 -13.04 -24.31
N SER A 200 5.58 -13.28 -24.95
CA SER A 200 5.03 -12.32 -25.90
C SER A 200 4.41 -11.11 -25.17
N GLU A 201 4.45 -9.93 -25.79
CA GLU A 201 3.80 -8.72 -25.29
C GLU A 201 2.31 -8.94 -25.01
N VAL A 202 1.63 -9.71 -25.86
CA VAL A 202 0.21 -10.06 -25.70
C VAL A 202 -0.02 -10.86 -24.42
N SER A 203 0.88 -11.81 -24.12
CA SER A 203 0.81 -12.61 -22.88
C SER A 203 1.00 -11.75 -21.65
N ILE A 204 1.93 -10.77 -21.70
CA ILE A 204 2.14 -9.82 -20.61
C ILE A 204 0.89 -8.97 -20.38
N ARG A 205 0.31 -8.41 -21.45
CA ARG A 205 -0.94 -7.61 -21.35
C ARG A 205 -2.07 -8.40 -20.70
N LYS A 206 -2.33 -9.62 -21.19
CA LYS A 206 -3.38 -10.49 -20.64
C LYS A 206 -3.18 -10.83 -19.17
N LYS A 207 -1.93 -11.05 -18.74
CA LYS A 207 -1.63 -11.30 -17.31
C LYS A 207 -1.85 -10.08 -16.46
N LEU A 208 -1.44 -8.89 -16.92
CA LEU A 208 -1.71 -7.62 -16.22
C LEU A 208 -3.21 -7.33 -16.13
N GLU A 209 -3.96 -7.54 -17.21
CA GLU A 209 -5.42 -7.36 -17.25
C GLU A 209 -6.13 -8.27 -16.25
N LYS A 210 -5.70 -9.54 -16.09
CA LYS A 210 -6.23 -10.45 -15.05
C LYS A 210 -6.04 -9.92 -13.63
N GLU A 211 -4.98 -9.13 -13.43
CA GLU A 211 -4.69 -8.48 -12.16
C GLU A 211 -5.24 -7.02 -12.10
N ASN A 212 -6.19 -6.68 -13.00
CA ASN A 212 -6.80 -5.35 -13.12
C ASN A 212 -5.76 -4.23 -13.24
N ASN A 213 -4.69 -4.48 -14.00
CA ASN A 213 -3.61 -3.52 -14.22
C ASN A 213 -3.26 -3.42 -15.73
N ASN A 214 -2.49 -2.41 -16.08
CA ASN A 214 -1.89 -2.28 -17.41
C ASN A 214 -0.46 -1.73 -17.30
N PHE A 215 0.32 -1.92 -18.37
CA PHE A 215 1.73 -1.57 -18.40
C PHE A 215 1.99 -0.07 -18.13
N ASN A 216 1.21 0.82 -18.73
CA ASN A 216 1.43 2.27 -18.59
C ASN A 216 1.13 2.75 -17.17
N ASN A 217 0.04 2.25 -16.57
CA ASN A 217 -0.29 2.55 -15.18
C ASN A 217 0.79 2.00 -14.23
N LEU A 218 1.25 0.76 -14.48
CA LEU A 218 2.28 0.13 -13.65
C LEU A 218 3.57 0.95 -13.63
N ILE A 219 4.09 1.37 -14.79
CA ILE A 219 5.29 2.21 -14.87
C ILE A 219 5.07 3.56 -14.18
N LEU A 220 3.95 4.21 -14.46
CA LEU A 220 3.62 5.48 -13.84
C LEU A 220 3.60 5.35 -12.32
N ASP A 221 2.93 4.32 -11.81
CA ASP A 221 2.81 4.04 -10.39
C ASP A 221 4.17 3.85 -9.72
N ILE A 222 5.02 2.99 -10.31
CA ILE A 222 6.35 2.69 -9.77
C ILE A 222 7.20 3.97 -9.70
N ARG A 223 7.24 4.74 -10.79
CA ARG A 223 8.02 5.99 -10.86
C ARG A 223 7.54 7.02 -9.84
N MET A 224 6.22 7.20 -9.72
CA MET A 224 5.64 8.14 -8.78
C MET A 224 5.87 7.72 -7.32
N GLN A 225 5.79 6.42 -7.02
CA GLN A 225 6.11 5.89 -5.70
C GLN A 225 7.56 6.18 -5.29
N HIS A 226 8.48 5.93 -6.21
CA HIS A 226 9.91 6.18 -5.97
C HIS A 226 10.18 7.68 -5.80
N ALA A 227 9.59 8.53 -6.66
CA ALA A 227 9.67 9.98 -6.54
C ALA A 227 9.13 10.48 -5.19
N ALA A 228 7.98 10.00 -4.76
CA ALA A 228 7.40 10.37 -3.48
C ALA A 228 8.32 9.99 -2.30
N ARG A 229 8.96 8.82 -2.36
CA ARG A 229 9.96 8.42 -1.37
C ARG A 229 11.15 9.38 -1.36
N LEU A 230 11.73 9.69 -2.52
CA LEU A 230 12.87 10.60 -2.62
C LEU A 230 12.54 12.01 -2.10
N ILE A 231 11.37 12.54 -2.42
CA ILE A 231 10.90 13.85 -1.94
C ILE A 231 10.79 13.87 -0.40
N THR A 232 10.39 12.75 0.21
CA THR A 232 10.17 12.71 1.67
C THR A 232 11.41 12.33 2.47
N THR A 233 12.39 11.65 1.86
CA THR A 233 13.56 11.10 2.56
C THR A 233 14.88 11.78 2.19
N THR A 234 14.90 12.66 1.18
CA THR A 234 16.13 13.31 0.71
C THR A 234 15.93 14.81 0.50
N GLU A 235 17.04 15.55 0.48
CA GLU A 235 17.09 16.99 0.16
C GLU A 235 17.34 17.24 -1.36
N LYS A 236 17.16 16.23 -2.23
CA LYS A 236 17.39 16.33 -3.66
C LYS A 236 16.45 17.35 -4.31
N HIS A 237 16.98 18.13 -5.25
CA HIS A 237 16.17 19.03 -6.07
C HIS A 237 15.20 18.24 -6.97
N ILE A 238 14.04 18.83 -7.23
CA ILE A 238 12.96 18.22 -8.01
C ILE A 238 13.41 17.77 -9.40
N ASN A 239 14.34 18.50 -10.04
CA ASN A 239 14.91 18.15 -11.34
C ASN A 239 15.68 16.81 -11.24
N SER A 240 16.56 16.69 -10.23
CA SER A 240 17.34 15.48 -10.01
C SER A 240 16.44 14.26 -9.70
N ILE A 241 15.35 14.48 -8.96
CA ILE A 241 14.36 13.42 -8.70
C ILE A 241 13.65 13.03 -9.99
N SER A 242 13.25 14.00 -10.81
CA SER A 242 12.62 13.77 -12.12
C SER A 242 13.50 12.88 -13.03
N ASP A 243 14.79 13.20 -13.12
CA ASP A 243 15.75 12.45 -13.93
C ASP A 243 15.96 11.02 -13.39
N GLU A 244 16.11 10.87 -12.05
CA GLU A 244 16.33 9.60 -11.39
C GLU A 244 15.15 8.63 -11.58
N VAL A 245 13.91 9.15 -11.64
CA VAL A 245 12.72 8.34 -11.92
C VAL A 245 12.39 8.23 -13.42
N GLY A 246 13.30 8.62 -14.30
CA GLY A 246 13.24 8.39 -15.74
C GLY A 246 12.34 9.35 -16.53
N TYR A 247 12.16 10.59 -16.05
CA TYR A 247 11.48 11.64 -16.82
C TYR A 247 12.48 12.56 -17.52
N VAL A 248 12.31 12.75 -18.82
CA VAL A 248 13.09 13.69 -19.62
C VAL A 248 12.66 15.16 -19.37
N SER A 249 11.42 15.35 -18.96
CA SER A 249 10.84 16.68 -18.71
C SER A 249 10.33 16.81 -17.29
N THR A 250 10.97 17.65 -16.49
CA THR A 250 10.55 17.96 -15.12
C THR A 250 9.13 18.55 -15.08
N SER A 251 8.75 19.37 -16.06
CA SER A 251 7.39 19.93 -16.13
C SER A 251 6.33 18.85 -16.33
N TYR A 252 6.62 17.84 -17.15
CA TYR A 252 5.74 16.69 -17.34
C TYR A 252 5.69 15.81 -16.09
N PHE A 253 6.84 15.60 -15.44
CA PHE A 253 6.92 14.92 -14.14
C PHE A 253 6.03 15.60 -13.09
N ILE A 254 6.18 16.94 -12.88
CA ILE A 254 5.40 17.70 -11.90
C ILE A 254 3.89 17.59 -12.18
N ARG A 255 3.48 17.64 -13.44
CA ARG A 255 2.08 17.50 -13.82
C ARG A 255 1.52 16.12 -13.45
N ASN A 256 2.26 15.04 -13.75
CA ASN A 256 1.86 13.68 -13.39
C ASN A 256 1.90 13.44 -11.88
N PHE A 257 2.82 14.10 -11.17
CA PHE A 257 2.94 13.95 -9.70
C PHE A 257 1.80 14.67 -8.96
N LYS A 258 1.26 15.75 -9.51
CA LYS A 258 0.13 16.52 -8.93
C LYS A 258 -1.25 15.97 -9.31
N SER A 259 -1.36 15.13 -10.34
CA SER A 259 -2.63 14.54 -10.82
C SER A 259 -3.02 13.33 -10.00
#